data_24cf00f78caaac4a4c5eba2870d4a910
#
_entry.id   24cf00f78caaac4a4c5eba2870d4a910
#
_cell.length_a   1.000
_cell.length_b   1.000
_cell.length_c   1.000
_cell.angle_alpha   90.00
_cell.angle_beta   90.00
_cell.angle_gamma   90.00
#
_symmetry.space_group_name_H-M   'P 1'
#
loop_
_entity.id
_entity.type
_entity.pdbx_description
1 polymer ?
#
loop_
_entity_poly.entity_id
_entity_poly.type
_entity_poly.pdbx_seq_one_letter_code
_entity_poly.pdbx_strand_id
1 'polypeptide(L)'
;MDRRVGRADRLYSAARRAFGFVWQRFEIADAPAALLACVMVTVPANDLIRRAIKPGEDDPRMPAILEDEDWPVWLGEEDPTPQDAKAALKTMEGVNWTAAPEPKGPRPRRA
;
A
#
# COMPACT_ATOMS: atom_id res chain seq x y z
N MET A 1 -17.31 -7.22 22.88
CA MET A 1 -17.09 -5.80 22.55
C MET A 1 -15.76 -5.63 21.86
N ASP A 2 -15.76 -5.02 20.72
CA ASP A 2 -14.53 -4.79 19.97
C ASP A 2 -13.73 -3.65 20.62
N ARG A 3 -12.59 -4.00 21.20
CA ARG A 3 -11.72 -3.04 21.86
C ARG A 3 -10.86 -2.24 20.88
N ARG A 4 -10.95 -2.56 19.60
CA ARG A 4 -10.13 -1.92 18.58
C ARG A 4 -10.83 -0.78 17.88
N VAL A 5 -12.10 -0.52 18.20
CA VAL A 5 -12.82 0.61 17.64
C VAL A 5 -12.05 1.89 17.96
N GLY A 6 -11.58 2.59 16.95
CA GLY A 6 -10.78 3.79 17.09
C GLY A 6 -9.30 3.55 17.33
N ARG A 7 -8.82 2.30 17.31
CA ARG A 7 -7.38 1.98 17.43
C ARG A 7 -6.84 1.44 16.11
N ALA A 8 -5.67 1.91 15.75
CA ALA A 8 -4.94 1.38 14.59
C ALA A 8 -4.11 0.17 15.02
N ASP A 9 -4.08 -0.85 14.16
CA ASP A 9 -3.14 -1.95 14.30
C ASP A 9 -1.91 -1.67 13.43
N ARG A 10 -0.74 -2.05 13.92
CA ARG A 10 0.48 -2.04 13.13
C ARG A 10 0.71 -3.41 12.53
N LEU A 11 1.12 -3.41 11.26
CA LEU A 11 1.45 -4.62 10.53
C LEU A 11 2.95 -4.67 10.32
N TYR A 12 3.52 -5.83 10.59
CA TYR A 12 4.96 -6.04 10.50
C TYR A 12 5.26 -7.17 9.54
N SER A 13 6.29 -6.99 8.73
CA SER A 13 6.81 -8.04 7.86
C SER A 13 8.25 -8.34 8.22
N ALA A 14 8.62 -9.62 8.19
CA ALA A 14 9.99 -10.06 8.47
C ALA A 14 10.98 -9.64 7.39
N ALA A 15 10.51 -9.27 6.21
CA ALA A 15 11.35 -8.90 5.08
C ALA A 15 11.00 -7.50 4.58
N ARG A 16 11.94 -6.89 3.85
CA ARG A 16 11.68 -5.62 3.18
C ARG A 16 10.62 -5.81 2.13
N ARG A 17 9.77 -4.79 1.97
CA ARG A 17 8.70 -4.79 0.98
C ARG A 17 8.71 -3.50 0.19
N ALA A 18 8.30 -3.59 -1.07
CA ALA A 18 8.14 -2.44 -1.94
C ALA A 18 6.67 -2.28 -2.30
N PHE A 19 6.17 -1.05 -2.22
CA PHE A 19 4.80 -0.73 -2.61
C PHE A 19 4.75 -0.27 -4.06
N GLY A 20 3.66 -0.61 -4.76
CA GLY A 20 3.45 -0.16 -6.12
C GLY A 20 2.86 1.25 -6.16
N PHE A 21 3.57 2.16 -6.79
CA PHE A 21 3.10 3.51 -7.05
C PHE A 21 3.05 3.76 -8.54
N VAL A 22 2.12 4.59 -8.97
CA VAL A 22 2.14 5.18 -10.31
C VAL A 22 2.34 6.67 -10.18
N TRP A 23 2.97 7.29 -11.17
CA TRP A 23 3.22 8.72 -11.14
C TRP A 23 2.85 9.33 -12.49
N GLN A 24 2.55 10.61 -12.47
CA GLN A 24 2.23 11.35 -13.68
C GLN A 24 2.71 12.78 -13.56
N ARG A 25 3.20 13.31 -14.68
CA ARG A 25 3.56 14.69 -14.79
C ARG A 25 2.39 15.48 -15.37
N PHE A 26 2.04 16.56 -14.70
CA PHE A 26 1.01 17.49 -15.16
C PHE A 26 1.62 18.80 -15.53
N GLU A 27 1.33 19.28 -16.74
CA GLU A 27 1.66 20.65 -17.13
C GLU A 27 0.53 21.55 -16.67
N ILE A 28 0.86 22.54 -15.86
CA ILE A 28 -0.11 23.48 -15.32
C ILE A 28 0.10 24.81 -16.03
N ALA A 29 -0.97 25.36 -16.65
CA ALA A 29 -0.91 26.65 -17.32
C ALA A 29 -0.46 27.74 -16.34
N ASP A 30 0.45 28.58 -16.81
CA ASP A 30 0.99 29.73 -16.05
C ASP A 30 1.81 29.36 -14.82
N ALA A 31 2.14 28.09 -14.66
CA ALA A 31 2.99 27.64 -13.57
C ALA A 31 4.46 27.55 -14.03
N PRO A 32 5.43 27.90 -13.15
CA PRO A 32 6.85 27.88 -13.54
C PRO A 32 7.42 26.48 -13.69
N ALA A 33 6.76 25.46 -13.15
CA ALA A 33 7.22 24.08 -13.20
C ALA A 33 6.04 23.13 -13.32
N ALA A 34 6.30 21.93 -13.88
CA ALA A 34 5.31 20.87 -13.93
C ALA A 34 5.06 20.29 -12.53
N LEU A 35 3.85 19.80 -12.32
CA LEU A 35 3.49 19.09 -11.12
C LEU A 35 3.73 17.59 -11.32
N LEU A 36 4.48 16.97 -10.42
CA LEU A 36 4.61 15.52 -10.36
C LEU A 36 3.70 14.99 -9.26
N ALA A 37 2.82 14.09 -9.62
CA ALA A 37 1.92 13.45 -8.67
C ALA A 37 2.14 11.94 -8.67
N CYS A 38 2.04 11.32 -7.52
CA CYS A 38 2.10 9.87 -7.41
C CYS A 38 0.93 9.36 -6.58
N VAL A 39 0.49 8.15 -6.91
CA VAL A 39 -0.64 7.50 -6.23
C VAL A 39 -0.23 6.08 -5.91
N MET A 40 -0.49 5.67 -4.68
CA MET A 40 -0.29 4.29 -4.26
C MET A 40 -1.39 3.42 -4.87
N VAL A 41 -0.99 2.33 -5.52
CA VAL A 41 -1.94 1.36 -6.06
C VAL A 41 -2.42 0.46 -4.91
N THR A 42 -3.71 0.17 -4.89
CA THR A 42 -4.29 -0.75 -3.91
C THR A 42 -4.83 -2.00 -4.57
N VAL A 43 -4.89 -3.07 -3.80
CA VAL A 43 -5.44 -4.36 -4.19
C VAL A 43 -6.38 -4.85 -3.09
N PRO A 44 -7.20 -5.88 -3.33
CA PRO A 44 -8.01 -6.45 -2.26
C PRO A 44 -7.16 -6.89 -1.08
N ALA A 45 -7.66 -6.67 0.13
CA ALA A 45 -6.93 -6.98 1.35
C ALA A 45 -6.75 -8.50 1.52
N ASN A 46 -5.61 -8.90 2.08
CA ASN A 46 -5.39 -10.29 2.49
C ASN A 46 -6.15 -10.59 3.80
N ASP A 47 -6.12 -11.85 4.22
CA ASP A 47 -6.88 -12.28 5.39
C ASP A 47 -6.45 -11.58 6.67
N LEU A 48 -5.15 -11.33 6.84
CA LEU A 48 -4.65 -10.66 8.03
C LEU A 48 -5.23 -9.25 8.15
N ILE A 49 -5.23 -8.51 7.05
CA ILE A 49 -5.76 -7.15 7.03
C ILE A 49 -7.28 -7.15 7.17
N ARG A 50 -7.97 -8.09 6.54
CA ARG A 50 -9.43 -8.20 6.68
C ARG A 50 -9.84 -8.37 8.15
N ARG A 51 -9.07 -9.13 8.91
CA ARG A 51 -9.36 -9.33 10.33
C ARG A 51 -9.06 -8.11 11.18
N ALA A 52 -8.16 -7.25 10.73
CA ALA A 52 -7.79 -6.04 11.46
C ALA A 52 -8.70 -4.84 11.12
N ILE A 53 -9.48 -4.95 10.06
CA ILE A 53 -10.35 -3.87 9.60
C ILE A 53 -11.67 -3.86 10.39
N LYS A 54 -12.22 -2.66 10.51
CA LYS A 54 -13.50 -2.42 11.15
C LYS A 54 -14.60 -3.27 10.51
N PRO A 55 -15.43 -3.96 11.30
CA PRO A 55 -16.56 -4.73 10.77
C PRO A 55 -17.50 -3.88 9.92
N GLY A 56 -18.00 -4.45 8.83
CA GLY A 56 -18.92 -3.77 7.93
C GLY A 56 -18.26 -3.11 6.73
N GLU A 57 -16.94 -3.21 6.61
CA GLU A 57 -16.23 -2.71 5.43
C GLU A 57 -16.52 -3.60 4.23
N ASP A 58 -17.14 -3.05 3.19
CA ASP A 58 -17.58 -3.83 2.04
C ASP A 58 -16.44 -4.20 1.07
N ASP A 59 -15.42 -3.35 0.96
CA ASP A 59 -14.33 -3.55 0.02
C ASP A 59 -12.99 -3.21 0.68
N PRO A 60 -12.53 -4.05 1.61
CA PRO A 60 -11.25 -3.79 2.27
C PRO A 60 -10.09 -3.87 1.28
N ARG A 61 -9.22 -2.86 1.31
CA ARG A 61 -8.11 -2.71 0.39
C ARG A 61 -6.80 -2.63 1.15
N MET A 62 -5.71 -2.95 0.47
CA MET A 62 -4.37 -2.81 1.01
C MET A 62 -3.45 -2.25 -0.08
N PRO A 63 -2.32 -1.63 0.29
CA PRO A 63 -1.33 -1.24 -0.72
C PRO A 63 -0.87 -2.46 -1.51
N ALA A 64 -0.65 -2.27 -2.82
CA ALA A 64 -0.06 -3.32 -3.65
C ALA A 64 1.41 -3.48 -3.24
N ILE A 65 1.75 -4.64 -2.73
CA ILE A 65 3.11 -4.98 -2.33
C ILE A 65 3.68 -5.88 -3.41
N LEU A 66 4.85 -5.52 -3.94
CA LEU A 66 5.45 -6.20 -5.07
C LEU A 66 6.45 -7.24 -4.58
N GLU A 67 6.40 -8.43 -5.17
CA GLU A 67 7.44 -9.43 -5.00
C GLU A 67 8.74 -8.94 -5.63
N ASP A 68 9.88 -9.38 -5.11
CA ASP A 68 11.19 -8.95 -5.60
C ASP A 68 11.36 -9.20 -7.11
N GLU A 69 10.87 -10.33 -7.59
CA GLU A 69 10.95 -10.69 -9.01
C GLU A 69 10.06 -9.81 -9.90
N ASP A 70 9.08 -9.11 -9.34
CA ASP A 70 8.19 -8.25 -10.09
C ASP A 70 8.68 -6.80 -10.16
N TRP A 71 9.71 -6.43 -9.39
CA TRP A 71 10.21 -5.05 -9.39
C TRP A 71 10.67 -4.59 -10.77
N PRO A 72 11.49 -5.36 -11.52
CA PRO A 72 11.90 -4.92 -12.84
C PRO A 72 10.74 -4.71 -13.80
N VAL A 73 9.74 -5.58 -13.74
CA VAL A 73 8.54 -5.46 -14.57
C VAL A 73 7.79 -4.18 -14.24
N TRP A 74 7.57 -3.92 -12.96
CA TRP A 74 6.85 -2.72 -12.52
C TRP A 74 7.59 -1.44 -12.90
N LEU A 75 8.91 -1.45 -12.80
CA LEU A 75 9.76 -0.29 -13.13
C LEU A 75 9.98 -0.13 -14.64
N GLY A 76 9.51 -1.05 -15.46
CA GLY A 76 9.65 -0.95 -16.91
C GLY A 76 11.01 -1.30 -17.46
N GLU A 77 11.82 -2.03 -16.71
CA GLU A 77 13.22 -2.27 -17.07
C GLU A 77 13.38 -3.27 -18.22
N GLU A 78 12.49 -4.22 -18.38
CA GLU A 78 12.60 -5.25 -19.41
C GLU A 78 11.55 -5.09 -20.50
N ASP A 79 11.16 -3.85 -20.76
CA ASP A 79 10.16 -3.49 -21.77
C ASP A 79 8.84 -4.29 -21.60
N PRO A 80 8.25 -4.29 -20.40
CA PRO A 80 7.04 -5.07 -20.13
C PRO A 80 5.83 -4.49 -20.84
N THR A 81 4.87 -5.34 -21.14
CA THR A 81 3.55 -4.90 -21.61
C THR A 81 2.72 -4.37 -20.43
N PRO A 82 1.65 -3.58 -20.71
CA PRO A 82 0.72 -3.21 -19.64
C PRO A 82 0.11 -4.39 -18.90
N GLN A 83 -0.10 -5.51 -19.58
CA GLN A 83 -0.60 -6.73 -18.96
C GLN A 83 0.42 -7.32 -17.98
N ASP A 84 1.71 -7.27 -18.31
CA ASP A 84 2.75 -7.73 -17.42
C ASP A 84 2.77 -6.91 -16.13
N ALA A 85 2.65 -5.59 -16.24
CA ALA A 85 2.58 -4.71 -15.08
C ALA A 85 1.35 -5.00 -14.22
N LYS A 86 0.19 -5.22 -14.84
CA LYS A 86 -1.03 -5.57 -14.11
C LYS A 86 -0.91 -6.91 -13.40
N ALA A 87 -0.23 -7.87 -14.00
CA ALA A 87 -0.03 -9.19 -13.39
C ALA A 87 0.81 -9.12 -12.12
N ALA A 88 1.64 -8.10 -11.98
CA ALA A 88 2.42 -7.87 -10.75
C ALA A 88 1.55 -7.34 -9.60
N LEU A 89 0.35 -6.82 -9.90
CA LEU A 89 -0.56 -6.27 -8.90
C LEU A 89 -1.45 -7.38 -8.36
N LYS A 90 -1.00 -8.02 -7.32
CA LYS A 90 -1.73 -9.13 -6.69
C LYS A 90 -1.70 -8.95 -5.18
N THR A 91 -2.70 -9.50 -4.52
CA THR A 91 -2.75 -9.49 -3.06
C THR A 91 -1.65 -10.38 -2.52
N MET A 92 -0.74 -9.81 -1.74
CA MET A 92 0.32 -10.58 -1.08
C MET A 92 -0.24 -11.15 0.21
N GLU A 93 -0.11 -12.46 0.39
CA GLU A 93 -0.51 -13.11 1.63
C GLU A 93 0.45 -12.77 2.76
N GLY A 94 -0.10 -12.55 3.93
CA GLY A 94 0.69 -12.13 5.08
C GLY A 94 1.22 -13.27 5.92
N VAL A 95 1.83 -14.28 5.31
CA VAL A 95 2.25 -15.51 6.01
C VAL A 95 3.25 -15.22 7.13
N ASN A 96 4.21 -14.33 6.88
CA ASN A 96 5.23 -13.96 7.85
C ASN A 96 4.99 -12.58 8.45
N TRP A 97 3.77 -12.09 8.38
CA TRP A 97 3.42 -10.80 8.92
C TRP A 97 2.80 -10.96 10.30
N THR A 98 2.98 -9.95 11.13
CA THR A 98 2.32 -9.87 12.43
C THR A 98 1.49 -8.59 12.50
N ALA A 99 0.38 -8.68 13.20
CA ALA A 99 -0.46 -7.53 13.49
C ALA A 99 -0.50 -7.33 15.00
N ALA A 100 -0.35 -6.11 15.44
CA ALA A 100 -0.42 -5.77 16.86
C ALA A 100 -1.07 -4.41 17.02
N PRO A 101 -1.80 -4.17 18.13
CA PRO A 101 -2.35 -2.85 18.38
C PRO A 101 -1.23 -1.81 18.41
N GLU A 102 -1.52 -0.63 17.87
CA GLU A 102 -0.57 0.45 17.93
C GLU A 102 -0.30 0.85 19.39
N PRO A 103 0.99 0.96 19.79
CA PRO A 103 1.30 1.35 21.17
C PRO A 103 0.74 2.73 21.48
N LYS A 104 0.15 2.87 22.68
CA LYS A 104 -0.27 4.18 23.15
C LYS A 104 0.95 4.98 23.54
N GLY A 105 1.12 6.10 22.91
CA GLY A 105 2.18 7.03 23.24
C GLY A 105 1.66 8.46 23.21
N PRO A 106 2.45 9.41 23.71
CA PRO A 106 2.06 10.81 23.61
C PRO A 106 1.94 11.20 22.14
N ARG A 107 0.86 11.91 21.82
CA ARG A 107 0.71 12.43 20.46
C ARG A 107 1.75 13.52 20.22
N PRO A 108 2.39 13.52 19.05
CA PRO A 108 3.27 14.63 18.70
C PRO A 108 2.51 15.95 18.76
N ARG A 109 3.13 16.95 19.36
CA ARG A 109 2.54 18.29 19.33
C ARG A 109 2.57 18.80 17.90
N ARG A 110 1.48 19.40 17.51
CA ARG A 110 1.48 20.19 16.28
C ARG A 110 2.27 21.47 16.52
N ALA A 111 3.21 21.71 15.61
CA ALA A 111 3.94 22.96 15.64
C ALA A 111 3.01 24.13 15.28
#